data_a3e64ffb61c1b59f38795162fce556d4
#
_entry.id   a3e64ffb61c1b59f38795162fce556d4
#
_cell.length_a   1.000
_cell.length_b   1.000
_cell.length_c   1.000
_cell.angle_alpha   90.00
_cell.angle_beta   90.00
_cell.angle_gamma   90.00
#
_symmetry.space_group_name_H-M   'P 1'
#
loop_
_entity.id
_entity.type
_entity.pdbx_description
1 polymer ?
#
loop_
_entity_poly.entity_id
_entity_poly.type
_entity_poly.pdbx_seq_one_letter_code
_entity_poly.pdbx_strand_id
1 'polypeptide(L)'
;IIATQFNHQPTQEEIDKLCWLYGEATYEGNDKLAGFFVGPRREMVTPWSTNAVEITQNMNLDGILRIEEYYPISSKDAEYDTMLQRMYDGLDQDIFTINHQPDAIKYVENLEEYNEQEGLALSEDEIKYLHQLEKANQRPLTDSEIFGFAQINSEHCRHKIFGGKFVIDGKERPSSLFALIKKTTQENPNSILSAYKDNVAFAQGPMIEQFAPSNPCAPSFFETKEIESVISLKAETHNFPTTVEPFNGAATGTGGEIRDRMAGGVGSWPIAGTACYMTAYPRLQNDEGLATERDWESILPLREWLYQNPEQILIKASNGASDFGNKFGQPLICGSVLTFEHQENGEKYAYDKVIMLAGGVGFGKKRDCLKKAPKTGNKIVVVGGDNYRIGLGGGSVSSVDTGRYSNGIELNAIQRANPEMQKRAYNLVRALVEDKENPVVSIHDHSSAGHLNCLSELVEECGGEIQMEKLPIGDQTLSAKEIIANESQERMGLLIDEQHLDYVQKIAERERAPLYVVGAVSYTHLTLPT
;
A
#
# COMPACT_ATOMS: atom_id res chain seq x y z
N ILE A 1 29.58 -1.17 -3.45
CA ILE A 1 30.01 -1.82 -2.19
C ILE A 1 28.83 -2.61 -1.66
N ILE A 2 29.07 -3.89 -1.33
CA ILE A 2 28.07 -4.71 -0.63
C ILE A 2 28.50 -4.83 0.83
N ALA A 3 27.65 -4.40 1.73
CA ALA A 3 27.89 -4.51 3.17
C ALA A 3 27.06 -5.67 3.75
N THR A 4 27.69 -6.50 4.56
CA THR A 4 27.08 -7.68 5.18
C THR A 4 27.18 -7.61 6.69
N GLN A 5 26.06 -7.72 7.39
CA GLN A 5 26.00 -7.77 8.85
C GLN A 5 25.89 -9.21 9.33
N PHE A 6 26.81 -9.59 10.20
CA PHE A 6 26.79 -10.89 10.89
C PHE A 6 26.43 -10.74 12.37
N ASN A 7 25.88 -11.80 12.96
CA ASN A 7 25.72 -11.92 14.41
C ASN A 7 26.95 -12.54 15.10
N HIS A 8 28.00 -12.88 14.34
CA HIS A 8 29.27 -13.43 14.80
C HIS A 8 30.43 -12.92 13.94
N GLN A 9 31.67 -13.17 14.36
CA GLN A 9 32.82 -12.87 13.53
C GLN A 9 32.91 -13.88 12.37
N PRO A 10 32.84 -13.44 11.10
CA PRO A 10 32.86 -14.37 9.98
C PRO A 10 34.19 -15.10 9.84
N THR A 11 34.12 -16.34 9.43
CA THR A 11 35.29 -17.16 9.09
C THR A 11 35.76 -16.84 7.68
N GLN A 12 37.01 -17.21 7.35
CA GLN A 12 37.52 -17.02 5.99
C GLN A 12 36.71 -17.79 4.93
N GLU A 13 36.23 -18.98 5.28
CA GLU A 13 35.37 -19.76 4.39
C GLU A 13 34.04 -19.07 4.06
N GLU A 14 33.41 -18.42 5.04
CA GLU A 14 32.19 -17.65 4.85
C GLU A 14 32.44 -16.42 3.97
N ILE A 15 33.57 -15.72 4.21
CA ILE A 15 33.97 -14.57 3.37
C ILE A 15 34.19 -15.02 1.92
N ASP A 16 34.92 -16.10 1.71
CA ASP A 16 35.20 -16.63 0.37
C ASP A 16 33.91 -17.03 -0.37
N LYS A 17 32.96 -17.68 0.33
CA LYS A 17 31.65 -18.02 -0.23
C LYS A 17 30.83 -16.78 -0.60
N LEU A 18 30.85 -15.74 0.26
CA LEU A 18 30.15 -14.48 -0.04
C LEU A 18 30.79 -13.75 -1.21
N CYS A 19 32.14 -13.69 -1.29
CA CYS A 19 32.82 -13.09 -2.42
C CYS A 19 32.42 -13.76 -3.75
N TRP A 20 32.36 -15.11 -3.75
CA TRP A 20 31.86 -15.85 -4.90
C TRP A 20 30.40 -15.54 -5.22
N LEU A 21 29.52 -15.53 -4.20
CA LEU A 21 28.08 -15.25 -4.36
C LEU A 21 27.83 -13.83 -4.92
N TYR A 22 28.67 -12.88 -4.55
CA TYR A 22 28.60 -11.49 -5.03
C TYR A 22 29.31 -11.28 -6.38
N GLY A 23 29.47 -12.33 -7.18
CA GLY A 23 30.03 -12.26 -8.52
C GLY A 23 31.55 -12.10 -8.55
N GLU A 24 32.26 -12.90 -7.77
CA GLU A 24 33.72 -12.84 -7.61
C GLU A 24 34.18 -11.49 -7.03
N ALA A 25 33.42 -10.95 -6.10
CA ALA A 25 33.76 -9.70 -5.43
C ALA A 25 35.06 -9.83 -4.61
N THR A 26 35.72 -8.71 -4.38
CA THR A 26 36.92 -8.64 -3.53
C THR A 26 36.53 -8.23 -2.12
N TYR A 27 37.00 -8.97 -1.12
CA TYR A 27 36.86 -8.57 0.27
C TYR A 27 37.73 -7.35 0.56
N GLU A 28 37.10 -6.26 1.00
CA GLU A 28 37.81 -4.99 1.22
C GLU A 28 38.75 -5.04 2.44
N GLY A 29 38.34 -5.72 3.50
CA GLY A 29 39.16 -5.94 4.70
C GLY A 29 39.48 -4.71 5.53
N ASN A 30 38.96 -3.53 5.16
CA ASN A 30 39.15 -2.29 5.91
C ASN A 30 37.93 -1.97 6.77
N ASP A 31 38.18 -1.49 7.99
CA ASP A 31 37.10 -1.08 8.91
C ASP A 31 36.37 0.20 8.45
N LYS A 32 37.00 0.97 7.56
CA LYS A 32 36.45 2.23 7.05
C LYS A 32 36.80 2.42 5.58
N LEU A 33 35.82 2.87 4.81
CA LEU A 33 35.98 3.30 3.43
C LEU A 33 35.73 4.80 3.34
N ALA A 34 36.67 5.53 2.73
CA ALA A 34 36.53 6.95 2.48
C ALA A 34 35.78 7.21 1.16
N GLY A 35 35.06 8.33 1.09
CA GLY A 35 34.30 8.76 -0.09
C GLY A 35 32.84 9.01 0.22
N PHE A 36 32.09 9.37 -0.84
CA PHE A 36 30.64 9.56 -0.69
C PHE A 36 29.91 8.38 -1.33
N PHE A 37 28.90 7.92 -0.62
CA PHE A 37 28.10 6.77 -1.04
C PHE A 37 26.62 7.08 -0.90
N VAL A 38 25.80 6.52 -1.78
CA VAL A 38 24.34 6.45 -1.61
C VAL A 38 23.97 5.00 -1.37
N GLY A 39 23.18 4.77 -0.35
CA GLY A 39 22.67 3.45 0.02
C GLY A 39 21.39 3.55 0.82
N PRO A 40 20.81 2.42 1.24
CA PRO A 40 19.57 2.39 2.01
C PRO A 40 19.70 3.16 3.32
N ARG A 41 18.60 3.70 3.80
CA ARG A 41 18.53 4.24 5.16
C ARG A 41 18.81 3.14 6.18
N ARG A 42 19.48 3.49 7.29
CA ARG A 42 19.84 2.52 8.35
C ARG A 42 18.62 1.82 8.93
N GLU A 43 17.56 2.58 9.08
CA GLU A 43 16.30 2.17 9.69
C GLU A 43 15.46 1.24 8.80
N MET A 44 15.85 1.07 7.53
CA MET A 44 15.06 0.37 6.53
C MET A 44 15.84 -0.79 5.92
N VAL A 45 15.34 -2.02 6.09
CA VAL A 45 15.83 -3.20 5.39
C VAL A 45 15.17 -3.25 4.01
N THR A 46 15.98 -3.31 2.95
CA THR A 46 15.42 -3.34 1.59
C THR A 46 14.85 -4.73 1.26
N PRO A 47 13.85 -4.82 0.34
CA PRO A 47 13.38 -6.12 -0.17
C PRO A 47 14.52 -6.93 -0.83
N TRP A 48 15.47 -6.23 -1.46
CA TRP A 48 16.67 -6.88 -2.00
C TRP A 48 17.50 -7.56 -0.90
N SER A 49 17.71 -6.87 0.22
CA SER A 49 18.42 -7.42 1.38
C SER A 49 17.76 -8.69 1.92
N THR A 50 16.46 -8.69 2.05
CA THR A 50 15.69 -9.86 2.53
C THR A 50 15.94 -11.08 1.63
N ASN A 51 15.89 -10.89 0.32
CA ASN A 51 16.16 -11.97 -0.63
C ASN A 51 17.64 -12.42 -0.61
N ALA A 52 18.57 -11.46 -0.51
CA ALA A 52 19.98 -11.76 -0.44
C ALA A 52 20.31 -12.61 0.80
N VAL A 53 19.78 -12.23 1.97
CA VAL A 53 19.95 -13.01 3.20
C VAL A 53 19.35 -14.41 3.08
N GLU A 54 18.19 -14.55 2.47
CA GLU A 54 17.57 -15.84 2.24
C GLU A 54 18.41 -16.75 1.33
N ILE A 55 19.03 -16.20 0.28
CA ILE A 55 19.93 -16.95 -0.59
C ILE A 55 21.13 -17.47 0.21
N THR A 56 21.71 -16.66 1.10
CA THR A 56 22.83 -17.10 1.94
C THR A 56 22.45 -18.22 2.89
N GLN A 57 21.27 -18.18 3.49
CA GLN A 57 20.72 -19.25 4.32
C GLN A 57 20.56 -20.56 3.54
N ASN A 58 20.05 -20.49 2.30
CA ASN A 58 19.95 -21.66 1.43
C ASN A 58 21.32 -22.26 1.03
N MET A 59 22.39 -21.49 1.18
CA MET A 59 23.76 -21.92 0.95
C MET A 59 24.49 -22.36 2.24
N ASN A 60 23.77 -22.54 3.33
CA ASN A 60 24.32 -22.87 4.67
C ASN A 60 25.32 -21.82 5.17
N LEU A 61 25.03 -20.54 4.93
CA LEU A 61 25.71 -19.41 5.54
C LEU A 61 24.78 -18.82 6.61
N ASP A 62 24.92 -19.31 7.83
CA ASP A 62 24.09 -18.91 8.95
C ASP A 62 24.62 -17.62 9.61
N GLY A 63 23.75 -16.92 10.33
CA GLY A 63 24.14 -15.75 11.14
C GLY A 63 24.28 -14.46 10.36
N ILE A 64 23.93 -14.42 9.10
CA ILE A 64 23.83 -13.18 8.32
C ILE A 64 22.47 -12.53 8.59
N LEU A 65 22.50 -11.28 9.08
CA LEU A 65 21.32 -10.53 9.49
C LEU A 65 20.83 -9.57 8.41
N ARG A 66 21.77 -8.97 7.67
CA ARG A 66 21.46 -7.93 6.68
C ARG A 66 22.55 -7.86 5.61
N ILE A 67 22.15 -7.64 4.37
CA ILE A 67 23.04 -7.42 3.22
C ILE A 67 22.48 -6.23 2.44
N GLU A 68 23.31 -5.18 2.19
CA GLU A 68 22.85 -4.00 1.46
C GLU A 68 23.91 -3.50 0.49
N GLU A 69 23.45 -2.83 -0.58
CA GLU A 69 24.33 -2.24 -1.58
C GLU A 69 24.50 -0.73 -1.36
N TYR A 70 25.74 -0.27 -1.53
CA TYR A 70 26.12 1.14 -1.45
C TYR A 70 26.85 1.54 -2.72
N TYR A 71 26.41 2.61 -3.35
CA TYR A 71 26.93 3.09 -4.63
C TYR A 71 27.82 4.31 -4.40
N PRO A 72 29.11 4.28 -4.84
CA PRO A 72 29.96 5.43 -4.74
C PRO A 72 29.44 6.56 -5.63
N ILE A 73 29.49 7.79 -5.13
CA ILE A 73 29.09 9.00 -5.84
C ILE A 73 30.24 10.01 -5.84
N SER A 74 30.31 10.81 -6.89
CA SER A 74 31.41 11.79 -7.08
C SER A 74 31.19 13.11 -6.33
N SER A 75 29.97 13.41 -5.92
CA SER A 75 29.58 14.67 -5.28
C SER A 75 28.47 14.45 -4.25
N LYS A 76 28.42 15.32 -3.25
CA LYS A 76 27.32 15.38 -2.27
C LYS A 76 25.98 15.82 -2.89
N ASP A 77 26.01 16.39 -4.09
CA ASP A 77 24.83 16.90 -4.81
C ASP A 77 24.17 15.85 -5.72
N ALA A 78 24.55 14.58 -5.61
CA ALA A 78 23.96 13.50 -6.38
C ALA A 78 22.47 13.32 -6.03
N GLU A 79 21.64 13.13 -7.04
CA GLU A 79 20.21 12.86 -6.86
C GLU A 79 20.00 11.41 -6.38
N TYR A 80 19.15 11.21 -5.39
CA TYR A 80 18.73 9.91 -4.88
C TYR A 80 17.35 10.01 -4.22
N ASP A 81 16.67 8.89 -4.05
CA ASP A 81 15.37 8.83 -3.34
C ASP A 81 15.59 9.01 -1.84
N THR A 82 15.37 10.21 -1.33
CA THR A 82 15.57 10.56 0.08
C THR A 82 14.63 9.82 1.05
N MET A 83 13.57 9.18 0.55
CA MET A 83 12.67 8.37 1.36
C MET A 83 13.25 6.97 1.62
N LEU A 84 13.95 6.39 0.66
CA LEU A 84 14.55 5.06 0.74
C LEU A 84 16.03 5.08 1.03
N GLN A 85 16.73 6.11 0.58
CA GLN A 85 18.18 6.18 0.55
C GLN A 85 18.72 7.34 1.39
N ARG A 86 19.98 7.24 1.70
CA ARG A 86 20.75 8.27 2.40
C ARG A 86 22.15 8.39 1.79
N MET A 87 22.68 9.60 1.81
CA MET A 87 24.09 9.87 1.50
C MET A 87 24.94 9.62 2.75
N TYR A 88 26.02 8.89 2.56
CA TYR A 88 27.01 8.54 3.58
C TYR A 88 28.34 9.20 3.26
N ASP A 89 28.96 9.85 4.27
CA ASP A 89 30.32 10.37 4.19
C ASP A 89 31.27 9.34 4.81
N GLY A 90 31.74 8.42 3.98
CA GLY A 90 32.41 7.21 4.38
C GLY A 90 31.44 6.08 4.78
N LEU A 91 31.97 4.84 4.76
CA LEU A 91 31.28 3.67 5.29
C LEU A 91 32.17 3.08 6.41
N ASP A 92 31.57 2.63 7.50
CA ASP A 92 32.26 2.00 8.63
C ASP A 92 31.44 0.84 9.22
N GLN A 93 31.90 0.25 10.30
CA GLN A 93 31.27 -0.92 10.94
C GLN A 93 29.92 -0.59 11.62
N ASP A 94 29.62 0.69 11.84
CA ASP A 94 28.37 1.16 12.46
C ASP A 94 27.29 1.51 11.43
N ILE A 95 27.48 1.16 10.18
CA ILE A 95 26.59 1.53 9.05
C ILE A 95 25.16 1.02 9.24
N PHE A 96 24.94 -0.06 9.99
CA PHE A 96 23.62 -0.59 10.33
C PHE A 96 23.16 -0.24 11.76
N THR A 97 23.99 0.44 12.53
CA THR A 97 23.66 0.79 13.93
C THR A 97 22.65 1.93 14.00
N ILE A 98 21.54 1.70 14.69
CA ILE A 98 20.47 2.68 14.90
C ILE A 98 20.60 3.22 16.32
N ASN A 99 20.82 4.53 16.45
CA ASN A 99 20.98 5.22 17.74
C ASN A 99 19.79 6.13 18.11
N HIS A 100 18.75 6.18 17.26
CA HIS A 100 17.55 6.98 17.49
C HIS A 100 16.49 6.15 18.23
N GLN A 101 15.79 6.77 19.18
CA GLN A 101 14.66 6.18 19.87
C GLN A 101 13.36 6.72 19.29
N PRO A 102 12.26 5.93 19.29
CA PRO A 102 10.95 6.41 18.88
C PRO A 102 10.52 7.64 19.68
N ASP A 103 9.85 8.57 19.01
CA ASP A 103 9.19 9.67 19.71
C ASP A 103 8.10 9.14 20.63
N ALA A 104 8.08 9.67 21.87
CA ALA A 104 7.01 9.34 22.80
C ALA A 104 5.66 9.92 22.34
N ILE A 105 4.56 9.28 22.73
CA ILE A 105 3.21 9.81 22.51
C ILE A 105 3.10 11.17 23.19
N LYS A 106 2.61 12.17 22.46
CA LYS A 106 2.48 13.56 22.91
C LYS A 106 0.99 13.93 23.03
N TYR A 107 0.64 14.66 24.07
CA TYR A 107 -0.64 15.35 24.16
C TYR A 107 -0.55 16.65 23.35
N VAL A 108 -1.55 16.92 22.51
CA VAL A 108 -1.56 18.08 21.64
C VAL A 108 -2.35 19.20 22.32
N GLU A 109 -1.70 20.34 22.58
CA GLU A 109 -2.33 21.49 23.24
C GLU A 109 -3.02 22.44 22.24
N ASN A 110 -2.54 22.50 20.99
CA ASN A 110 -3.05 23.38 19.93
C ASN A 110 -3.35 22.55 18.68
N LEU A 111 -4.63 22.22 18.48
CA LEU A 111 -5.11 21.39 17.37
C LEU A 111 -4.94 22.08 16.02
N GLU A 112 -5.17 23.37 15.93
CA GLU A 112 -5.08 24.15 14.71
C GLU A 112 -3.65 24.19 14.19
N GLU A 113 -2.69 24.44 15.07
CA GLU A 113 -1.27 24.46 14.72
C GLU A 113 -0.77 23.07 14.34
N TYR A 114 -1.17 22.04 15.08
CA TYR A 114 -0.83 20.64 14.78
C TYR A 114 -1.39 20.19 13.43
N ASN A 115 -2.62 20.59 13.10
CA ASN A 115 -3.25 20.33 11.80
C ASN A 115 -2.40 20.87 10.63
N GLU A 116 -1.89 22.09 10.75
CA GLU A 116 -1.04 22.70 9.69
C GLU A 116 0.36 22.08 9.64
N GLN A 117 0.99 21.82 10.80
CA GLN A 117 2.36 21.26 10.88
C GLN A 117 2.45 19.85 10.30
N GLU A 118 1.46 19.00 10.59
CA GLU A 118 1.44 17.60 10.16
C GLU A 118 0.69 17.38 8.83
N GLY A 119 0.11 18.43 8.25
CA GLY A 119 -0.62 18.33 6.98
C GLY A 119 -1.88 17.46 7.06
N LEU A 120 -2.68 17.60 8.14
CA LEU A 120 -3.81 16.71 8.43
C LEU A 120 -5.07 17.02 7.64
N ALA A 121 -5.18 18.18 7.03
CA ALA A 121 -6.32 18.63 6.23
C ALA A 121 -7.67 18.59 6.96
N LEU A 122 -7.67 18.78 8.29
CA LEU A 122 -8.88 18.86 9.10
C LEU A 122 -9.66 20.16 8.80
N SER A 123 -10.95 20.03 8.62
CA SER A 123 -11.88 21.16 8.48
C SER A 123 -12.19 21.79 9.86
N GLU A 124 -12.74 23.02 9.85
CA GLU A 124 -13.17 23.70 11.08
C GLU A 124 -14.19 22.88 11.90
N ASP A 125 -15.08 22.14 11.23
CA ASP A 125 -16.08 21.33 11.91
C ASP A 125 -15.48 20.07 12.55
N GLU A 126 -14.47 19.49 11.92
CA GLU A 126 -13.70 18.37 12.48
C GLU A 126 -12.87 18.81 13.68
N ILE A 127 -12.24 19.97 13.63
CA ILE A 127 -11.52 20.56 14.77
C ILE A 127 -12.49 20.81 15.93
N LYS A 128 -13.68 21.38 15.68
CA LYS A 128 -14.72 21.55 16.70
C LYS A 128 -15.16 20.22 17.31
N TYR A 129 -15.29 19.17 16.50
CA TYR A 129 -15.62 17.83 16.96
C TYR A 129 -14.52 17.27 17.88
N LEU A 130 -13.25 17.38 17.49
CA LEU A 130 -12.13 16.93 18.31
C LEU A 130 -12.07 17.68 19.66
N HIS A 131 -12.33 18.99 19.69
CA HIS A 131 -12.46 19.75 20.95
C HIS A 131 -13.64 19.27 21.84
N GLN A 132 -14.72 18.77 21.24
CA GLN A 132 -15.80 18.14 22.02
C GLN A 132 -15.35 16.82 22.63
N LEU A 133 -14.55 16.02 21.91
CA LEU A 133 -13.98 14.78 22.43
C LEU A 133 -13.01 15.06 23.58
N GLU A 134 -12.15 16.08 23.48
CA GLU A 134 -11.28 16.49 24.59
C GLU A 134 -12.05 16.79 25.87
N LYS A 135 -13.15 17.55 25.74
CA LYS A 135 -14.02 17.86 26.85
C LYS A 135 -14.72 16.64 27.43
N ALA A 136 -15.15 15.71 26.56
CA ALA A 136 -15.80 14.47 27.00
C ALA A 136 -14.83 13.55 27.75
N ASN A 137 -13.58 13.46 27.25
CA ASN A 137 -12.54 12.65 27.84
C ASN A 137 -11.82 13.32 29.03
N GLN A 138 -12.09 14.60 29.28
CA GLN A 138 -11.45 15.41 30.34
C GLN A 138 -9.90 15.44 30.23
N ARG A 139 -9.39 15.36 29.02
CA ARG A 139 -7.95 15.44 28.70
C ARG A 139 -7.75 15.93 27.28
N PRO A 140 -6.56 16.49 26.95
CA PRO A 140 -6.15 16.71 25.57
C PRO A 140 -6.11 15.38 24.81
N LEU A 141 -6.26 15.44 23.48
CA LEU A 141 -6.06 14.29 22.62
C LEU A 141 -4.56 14.07 22.37
N THR A 142 -4.17 12.84 22.14
CA THR A 142 -2.81 12.49 21.76
C THR A 142 -2.58 12.74 20.28
N ASP A 143 -1.31 12.88 19.89
CA ASP A 143 -0.87 12.96 18.49
C ASP A 143 -1.37 11.76 17.67
N SER A 144 -1.35 10.57 18.25
CA SER A 144 -1.81 9.34 17.60
C SER A 144 -3.32 9.33 17.37
N GLU A 145 -4.12 9.83 18.33
CA GLU A 145 -5.58 9.95 18.21
C GLU A 145 -5.95 10.95 17.10
N ILE A 146 -5.32 12.12 17.08
CA ILE A 146 -5.60 13.17 16.10
C ILE A 146 -5.15 12.74 14.70
N PHE A 147 -3.93 12.22 14.58
CA PHE A 147 -3.38 11.75 13.32
C PHE A 147 -4.25 10.62 12.74
N GLY A 148 -4.58 9.63 13.56
CA GLY A 148 -5.44 8.52 13.17
C GLY A 148 -6.82 8.98 12.71
N PHE A 149 -7.47 9.87 13.48
CA PHE A 149 -8.76 10.46 13.09
C PHE A 149 -8.68 11.16 11.74
N ALA A 150 -7.64 11.98 11.51
CA ALA A 150 -7.45 12.71 10.26
C ALA A 150 -7.31 11.76 9.06
N GLN A 151 -6.58 10.65 9.21
CA GLN A 151 -6.40 9.69 8.13
C GLN A 151 -7.69 8.94 7.78
N ILE A 152 -8.40 8.39 8.79
CA ILE A 152 -9.65 7.65 8.56
C ILE A 152 -10.76 8.56 8.05
N ASN A 153 -10.91 9.75 8.64
CA ASN A 153 -12.00 10.69 8.34
C ASN A 153 -11.67 11.61 7.14
N SER A 154 -10.61 11.32 6.40
CA SER A 154 -10.17 12.12 5.27
C SER A 154 -11.15 12.08 4.09
N GLU A 155 -11.09 13.10 3.23
CA GLU A 155 -11.83 13.13 1.95
C GLU A 155 -11.10 12.37 0.82
N HIS A 156 -10.23 11.46 1.16
CA HIS A 156 -9.50 10.63 0.21
C HIS A 156 -10.42 9.96 -0.83
N CYS A 157 -11.51 9.31 -0.37
CA CYS A 157 -12.49 8.66 -1.24
C CYS A 157 -13.70 9.54 -1.57
N ARG A 158 -13.69 10.82 -1.20
CA ARG A 158 -14.79 11.79 -1.47
C ARG A 158 -16.16 11.34 -0.94
N HIS A 159 -16.20 10.53 0.12
CA HIS A 159 -17.44 9.98 0.66
C HIS A 159 -18.41 11.07 1.13
N LYS A 160 -17.92 12.15 1.77
CA LYS A 160 -18.74 13.28 2.23
C LYS A 160 -19.38 14.01 1.03
N ILE A 161 -18.61 14.24 -0.04
CA ILE A 161 -19.11 14.88 -1.26
C ILE A 161 -20.16 13.99 -1.95
N PHE A 162 -19.85 12.71 -2.18
CA PHE A 162 -20.75 11.78 -2.86
C PHE A 162 -22.00 11.44 -2.03
N GLY A 163 -21.90 11.46 -0.70
CA GLY A 163 -23.05 11.31 0.22
C GLY A 163 -23.80 12.61 0.50
N GLY A 164 -23.25 13.75 0.12
CA GLY A 164 -23.77 15.07 0.44
C GLY A 164 -25.04 15.46 -0.30
N LYS A 165 -25.66 16.55 0.16
CA LYS A 165 -26.80 17.19 -0.49
C LYS A 165 -26.32 18.21 -1.52
N PHE A 166 -26.85 18.12 -2.71
CA PHE A 166 -26.55 19.06 -3.80
C PHE A 166 -27.64 20.09 -3.96
N VAL A 167 -27.27 21.36 -3.88
CA VAL A 167 -28.16 22.51 -4.20
C VAL A 167 -27.64 23.15 -5.49
N ILE A 168 -28.41 23.04 -6.56
CA ILE A 168 -28.06 23.58 -7.88
C ILE A 168 -29.11 24.65 -8.24
N ASP A 169 -28.64 25.88 -8.50
CA ASP A 169 -29.50 27.05 -8.77
C ASP A 169 -30.59 27.26 -7.71
N GLY A 170 -30.21 27.11 -6.42
CA GLY A 170 -31.09 27.27 -5.28
C GLY A 170 -32.10 26.12 -5.07
N LYS A 171 -32.00 25.03 -5.83
CA LYS A 171 -32.88 23.85 -5.71
C LYS A 171 -32.10 22.66 -5.17
N GLU A 172 -32.55 22.12 -4.03
CA GLU A 172 -32.00 20.88 -3.50
C GLU A 172 -32.36 19.71 -4.43
N ARG A 173 -31.36 18.88 -4.74
CA ARG A 173 -31.55 17.66 -5.55
C ARG A 173 -32.07 16.54 -4.65
N PRO A 174 -32.97 15.67 -5.18
CA PRO A 174 -33.63 14.64 -4.37
C PRO A 174 -32.71 13.48 -3.96
N SER A 175 -31.54 13.36 -4.57
CA SER A 175 -30.64 12.22 -4.38
C SER A 175 -29.19 12.67 -4.30
N SER A 176 -28.40 12.04 -3.41
CA SER A 176 -26.95 12.15 -3.40
C SER A 176 -26.34 11.42 -4.62
N LEU A 177 -25.07 11.67 -4.91
CA LEU A 177 -24.37 10.96 -5.99
C LEU A 177 -24.30 9.46 -5.74
N PHE A 178 -24.03 9.02 -4.50
CA PHE A 178 -24.07 7.60 -4.15
C PHE A 178 -25.45 6.97 -4.36
N ALA A 179 -26.51 7.67 -4.03
CA ALA A 179 -27.88 7.18 -4.26
C ALA A 179 -28.15 6.98 -5.76
N LEU A 180 -27.67 7.90 -6.62
CA LEU A 180 -27.80 7.78 -8.08
C LEU A 180 -27.00 6.59 -8.63
N ILE A 181 -25.77 6.38 -8.15
CA ILE A 181 -24.94 5.23 -8.55
C ILE A 181 -25.63 3.92 -8.15
N LYS A 182 -26.04 3.79 -6.88
CA LYS A 182 -26.69 2.58 -6.36
C LYS A 182 -28.02 2.28 -7.04
N LYS A 183 -28.75 3.30 -7.50
CA LYS A 183 -30.01 3.14 -8.23
C LYS A 183 -29.85 2.28 -9.47
N THR A 184 -28.74 2.40 -10.21
CA THR A 184 -28.48 1.59 -11.41
C THR A 184 -28.52 0.09 -11.08
N THR A 185 -27.85 -0.32 -10.01
CA THR A 185 -27.85 -1.72 -9.55
C THR A 185 -29.21 -2.15 -8.99
N GLN A 186 -29.91 -1.25 -8.29
CA GLN A 186 -31.26 -1.54 -7.74
C GLN A 186 -32.28 -1.79 -8.87
N GLU A 187 -32.24 -0.99 -9.93
CA GLU A 187 -33.17 -1.11 -11.08
C GLU A 187 -32.79 -2.28 -11.99
N ASN A 188 -31.51 -2.62 -12.09
CA ASN A 188 -30.99 -3.65 -12.98
C ASN A 188 -29.94 -4.52 -12.27
N PRO A 189 -30.33 -5.37 -11.28
CA PRO A 189 -29.39 -6.17 -10.50
C PRO A 189 -28.71 -7.27 -11.35
N ASN A 190 -29.38 -7.77 -12.39
CA ASN A 190 -28.87 -8.81 -13.30
C ASN A 190 -28.17 -9.96 -12.53
N SER A 191 -26.91 -10.25 -12.88
CA SER A 191 -26.09 -11.30 -12.26
C SER A 191 -25.24 -10.84 -11.07
N ILE A 192 -25.46 -9.63 -10.54
CA ILE A 192 -24.72 -9.10 -9.39
C ILE A 192 -25.06 -9.91 -8.14
N LEU A 193 -24.03 -10.41 -7.44
CA LEU A 193 -24.15 -11.13 -6.17
C LEU A 193 -23.79 -10.24 -4.98
N SER A 194 -22.80 -9.35 -5.14
CA SER A 194 -22.39 -8.38 -4.14
C SER A 194 -21.91 -7.09 -4.81
N ALA A 195 -22.40 -5.95 -4.33
CA ALA A 195 -21.91 -4.62 -4.70
C ALA A 195 -22.14 -3.64 -3.54
N TYR A 196 -21.25 -2.68 -3.37
CA TYR A 196 -21.31 -1.61 -2.34
C TYR A 196 -21.25 -2.11 -0.88
N LYS A 197 -20.74 -3.32 -0.65
CA LYS A 197 -20.61 -3.96 0.67
C LYS A 197 -19.20 -4.44 0.96
N ASP A 198 -18.31 -4.34 0.01
CA ASP A 198 -16.94 -4.79 0.04
C ASP A 198 -16.12 -3.96 -0.94
N ASN A 199 -14.79 -4.08 -0.88
CA ASN A 199 -13.88 -3.37 -1.77
C ASN A 199 -13.99 -3.80 -3.23
N VAL A 200 -14.71 -4.89 -3.51
CA VAL A 200 -14.87 -5.49 -4.85
C VAL A 200 -16.34 -5.83 -5.10
N ALA A 201 -16.77 -5.75 -6.35
CA ALA A 201 -18.06 -6.26 -6.76
C ALA A 201 -17.93 -7.70 -7.30
N PHE A 202 -18.91 -8.55 -6.99
CA PHE A 202 -19.02 -9.90 -7.52
C PHE A 202 -20.28 -10.07 -8.39
N ALA A 203 -20.05 -10.59 -9.59
CA ALA A 203 -21.10 -11.09 -10.47
C ALA A 203 -21.04 -12.62 -10.58
N GLN A 204 -22.15 -13.27 -10.89
CA GLN A 204 -22.19 -14.71 -11.09
C GLN A 204 -21.28 -15.11 -12.26
N GLY A 205 -20.41 -16.07 -12.03
CA GLY A 205 -19.56 -16.67 -13.05
C GLY A 205 -20.10 -18.03 -13.55
N PRO A 206 -19.40 -18.65 -14.50
CA PRO A 206 -19.71 -20.00 -14.96
C PRO A 206 -19.29 -21.07 -13.95
N MET A 207 -19.73 -22.32 -14.16
CA MET A 207 -19.08 -23.48 -13.58
C MET A 207 -17.70 -23.62 -14.18
N ILE A 208 -16.68 -23.78 -13.32
CA ILE A 208 -15.28 -23.94 -13.75
C ILE A 208 -14.63 -25.11 -12.99
N GLU A 209 -13.56 -25.64 -13.55
CA GLU A 209 -12.70 -26.62 -12.88
C GLU A 209 -11.55 -25.92 -12.16
N GLN A 210 -11.44 -26.14 -10.85
CA GLN A 210 -10.28 -25.74 -10.05
C GLN A 210 -9.27 -26.88 -10.04
N PHE A 211 -8.03 -26.59 -10.44
CA PHE A 211 -6.90 -27.50 -10.29
C PHE A 211 -6.02 -27.01 -9.14
N ALA A 212 -6.02 -27.74 -8.03
CA ALA A 212 -5.33 -27.37 -6.80
C ALA A 212 -4.84 -28.59 -6.01
N PRO A 213 -3.86 -28.44 -5.08
CA PRO A 213 -3.43 -29.54 -4.22
C PRO A 213 -4.56 -29.99 -3.31
N SER A 214 -4.63 -31.29 -3.05
CA SER A 214 -5.62 -31.88 -2.15
C SER A 214 -5.39 -31.53 -0.67
N ASN A 215 -4.17 -31.19 -0.31
CA ASN A 215 -3.76 -30.70 1.01
C ASN A 215 -2.75 -29.54 0.85
N PRO A 216 -3.12 -28.30 1.21
CA PRO A 216 -2.22 -27.17 1.06
C PRO A 216 -1.11 -27.09 2.13
N CYS A 217 -1.17 -27.88 3.21
CA CYS A 217 -0.15 -27.86 4.27
C CYS A 217 1.00 -28.87 4.09
N ALA A 218 0.88 -29.80 3.15
CA ALA A 218 1.87 -30.84 2.93
C ALA A 218 1.95 -31.19 1.45
N PRO A 219 3.06 -31.79 0.99
CA PRO A 219 3.15 -32.33 -0.36
C PRO A 219 1.98 -33.29 -0.61
N SER A 220 1.20 -33.05 -1.66
CA SER A 220 0.01 -33.80 -1.98
C SER A 220 -0.22 -33.85 -3.49
N PHE A 221 -1.08 -34.77 -3.92
CA PHE A 221 -1.51 -34.80 -5.32
C PHE A 221 -2.41 -33.61 -5.63
N PHE A 222 -2.32 -33.12 -6.86
CA PHE A 222 -3.29 -32.17 -7.38
C PHE A 222 -4.57 -32.90 -7.79
N GLU A 223 -5.68 -32.26 -7.59
CA GLU A 223 -6.99 -32.72 -7.98
C GLU A 223 -7.78 -31.64 -8.72
N THR A 224 -8.66 -32.06 -9.62
CA THR A 224 -9.60 -31.19 -10.31
C THR A 224 -10.96 -31.28 -9.61
N LYS A 225 -11.55 -30.12 -9.33
CA LYS A 225 -12.91 -30.02 -8.73
C LYS A 225 -13.73 -28.99 -9.48
N GLU A 226 -14.97 -29.33 -9.76
CA GLU A 226 -15.94 -28.33 -10.23
C GLU A 226 -16.32 -27.37 -9.10
N ILE A 227 -16.34 -26.08 -9.40
CA ILE A 227 -16.76 -25.02 -8.50
C ILE A 227 -17.72 -24.04 -9.17
N GLU A 228 -18.72 -23.58 -8.44
CA GLU A 228 -19.49 -22.39 -8.83
C GLU A 228 -18.60 -21.16 -8.66
N SER A 229 -18.31 -20.48 -9.76
CA SER A 229 -17.48 -19.29 -9.71
C SER A 229 -18.27 -17.99 -9.62
N VAL A 230 -17.58 -16.95 -9.21
CA VAL A 230 -17.99 -15.55 -9.31
C VAL A 230 -16.89 -14.76 -10.01
N ILE A 231 -17.27 -13.75 -10.76
CA ILE A 231 -16.32 -12.83 -11.40
C ILE A 231 -16.15 -11.63 -10.46
N SER A 232 -14.91 -11.31 -10.09
CA SER A 232 -14.58 -10.12 -9.30
C SER A 232 -14.13 -8.99 -10.22
N LEU A 233 -14.64 -7.78 -9.94
CA LEU A 233 -14.36 -6.55 -10.68
C LEU A 233 -13.99 -5.45 -9.71
N LYS A 234 -12.90 -4.77 -9.99
CA LYS A 234 -12.42 -3.59 -9.23
C LYS A 234 -11.85 -2.56 -10.18
N ALA A 235 -12.09 -1.31 -9.86
CA ALA A 235 -11.35 -0.17 -10.37
C ALA A 235 -11.01 0.76 -9.20
N GLU A 236 -9.77 1.24 -9.17
CA GLU A 236 -9.21 2.08 -8.12
C GLU A 236 -8.57 3.32 -8.73
N THR A 237 -8.80 4.49 -8.13
CA THR A 237 -8.12 5.72 -8.53
C THR A 237 -6.87 5.93 -7.67
N HIS A 238 -5.74 6.27 -8.30
CA HIS A 238 -4.50 6.54 -7.59
C HIS A 238 -3.83 7.82 -8.11
N ASN A 239 -4.52 8.95 -7.96
CA ASN A 239 -4.24 10.21 -8.66
C ASN A 239 -3.07 10.98 -8.04
N PHE A 240 -3.17 11.32 -6.76
CA PHE A 240 -2.15 12.11 -6.06
C PHE A 240 -0.77 11.43 -6.10
N PRO A 241 -0.62 10.17 -5.70
CA PRO A 241 0.68 9.51 -5.72
C PRO A 241 1.28 9.42 -7.13
N THR A 242 0.45 9.16 -8.14
CA THR A 242 0.91 9.07 -9.54
C THR A 242 1.31 10.43 -10.11
N THR A 243 0.75 11.53 -9.60
CA THR A 243 1.16 12.89 -10.00
C THR A 243 2.53 13.25 -9.43
N VAL A 244 2.78 12.94 -8.16
CA VAL A 244 3.97 13.37 -7.42
C VAL A 244 5.16 12.44 -7.71
N GLU A 245 4.97 11.14 -7.61
CA GLU A 245 5.98 10.11 -7.89
C GLU A 245 5.38 9.02 -8.81
N PRO A 246 5.37 9.23 -10.13
CA PRO A 246 4.58 8.43 -11.06
C PRO A 246 4.88 6.94 -11.06
N PHE A 247 6.15 6.53 -10.95
CA PHE A 247 6.52 5.12 -10.95
C PHE A 247 5.94 4.40 -9.74
N ASN A 248 6.28 4.85 -8.54
CA ASN A 248 5.80 4.21 -7.31
C ASN A 248 4.30 4.44 -7.08
N GLY A 249 3.79 5.63 -7.43
CA GLY A 249 2.36 5.91 -7.36
C GLY A 249 1.53 4.95 -8.20
N ALA A 250 1.92 4.70 -9.44
CA ALA A 250 1.22 3.75 -10.31
C ALA A 250 1.45 2.29 -9.91
N ALA A 251 2.66 1.95 -9.45
CA ALA A 251 2.96 0.61 -8.93
C ALA A 251 2.07 0.27 -7.72
N THR A 252 1.99 1.17 -6.75
CA THR A 252 1.16 0.97 -5.55
C THR A 252 -0.33 1.07 -5.84
N GLY A 253 -0.76 1.84 -6.84
CA GLY A 253 -2.15 1.83 -7.34
C GLY A 253 -2.56 0.48 -7.92
N THR A 254 -1.68 -0.14 -8.72
CA THR A 254 -1.87 -1.51 -9.22
C THR A 254 -1.86 -2.52 -8.07
N GLY A 255 -0.96 -2.37 -7.10
CA GLY A 255 -0.92 -3.19 -5.90
C GLY A 255 -2.23 -3.09 -5.08
N GLY A 256 -2.82 -1.89 -4.98
CA GLY A 256 -4.07 -1.63 -4.27
C GLY A 256 -5.25 -2.38 -4.85
N GLU A 257 -5.47 -2.24 -6.15
CA GLU A 257 -6.59 -2.93 -6.82
C GLU A 257 -6.45 -4.46 -6.77
N ILE A 258 -5.21 -4.98 -6.78
CA ILE A 258 -4.95 -6.42 -6.58
C ILE A 258 -5.34 -6.84 -5.17
N ARG A 259 -4.95 -6.07 -4.11
CA ARG A 259 -5.28 -6.38 -2.72
C ARG A 259 -6.77 -6.37 -2.47
N ASP A 260 -7.49 -5.40 -3.00
CA ASP A 260 -8.94 -5.35 -2.90
C ASP A 260 -9.58 -6.62 -3.47
N ARG A 261 -9.10 -7.09 -4.62
CA ARG A 261 -9.62 -8.33 -5.20
C ARG A 261 -9.18 -9.56 -4.42
N MET A 262 -7.96 -9.59 -3.88
CA MET A 262 -7.55 -10.65 -2.95
C MET A 262 -8.45 -10.72 -1.72
N ALA A 263 -8.87 -9.56 -1.20
CA ALA A 263 -9.70 -9.41 -0.01
C ALA A 263 -11.21 -9.56 -0.28
N GLY A 264 -11.62 -9.69 -1.53
CA GLY A 264 -13.04 -9.82 -1.87
C GLY A 264 -13.71 -11.02 -1.18
N GLY A 265 -14.81 -10.76 -0.46
CA GLY A 265 -15.48 -11.75 0.36
C GLY A 265 -14.59 -12.29 1.49
N VAL A 266 -14.23 -13.55 1.43
CA VAL A 266 -13.24 -14.20 2.30
C VAL A 266 -12.01 -14.68 1.52
N GLY A 267 -11.77 -14.06 0.37
CA GLY A 267 -10.63 -14.27 -0.52
C GLY A 267 -11.03 -14.67 -1.94
N SER A 268 -10.30 -14.13 -2.91
CA SER A 268 -10.49 -14.41 -4.35
C SER A 268 -9.18 -14.31 -5.13
N TRP A 269 -9.23 -14.63 -6.44
CA TRP A 269 -8.06 -14.68 -7.32
C TRP A 269 -8.02 -13.50 -8.30
N PRO A 270 -7.06 -12.59 -8.21
CA PRO A 270 -6.72 -11.67 -9.29
C PRO A 270 -6.16 -12.44 -10.50
N ILE A 271 -6.57 -12.06 -11.72
CA ILE A 271 -6.12 -12.71 -12.96
C ILE A 271 -5.38 -11.72 -13.87
N ALA A 272 -6.01 -10.59 -14.17
CA ALA A 272 -5.50 -9.63 -15.13
C ALA A 272 -5.83 -8.22 -14.71
N GLY A 273 -4.89 -7.30 -14.94
CA GLY A 273 -5.01 -5.89 -14.60
C GLY A 273 -5.16 -4.99 -15.81
N THR A 274 -5.63 -3.79 -15.56
CA THR A 274 -5.72 -2.70 -16.53
C THR A 274 -5.20 -1.41 -15.89
N ALA A 275 -4.66 -0.49 -16.69
CA ALA A 275 -4.32 0.86 -16.24
C ALA A 275 -4.76 1.91 -17.27
N CYS A 276 -5.48 2.92 -16.82
CA CYS A 276 -5.92 4.03 -17.63
C CYS A 276 -5.37 5.34 -17.05
N TYR A 277 -4.89 6.22 -17.92
CA TYR A 277 -4.32 7.50 -17.52
C TYR A 277 -5.03 8.65 -18.24
N MET A 278 -5.35 9.71 -17.48
CA MET A 278 -5.88 10.95 -18.02
C MET A 278 -4.94 12.09 -17.65
N THR A 279 -4.37 12.75 -18.66
CA THR A 279 -3.36 13.82 -18.47
C THR A 279 -3.69 15.04 -19.32
N ALA A 280 -3.04 16.17 -19.04
CA ALA A 280 -2.93 17.25 -20.02
C ALA A 280 -2.16 16.76 -21.26
N TYR A 281 -2.15 17.54 -22.34
CA TYR A 281 -1.44 17.15 -23.57
C TYR A 281 0.08 17.04 -23.34
N PRO A 282 0.74 15.94 -23.78
CA PRO A 282 2.12 15.64 -23.44
C PRO A 282 3.18 16.52 -24.13
N ARG A 283 2.87 17.27 -25.19
CA ARG A 283 3.81 18.14 -25.91
C ARG A 283 5.10 17.43 -26.30
N LEU A 284 4.95 16.31 -27.01
CA LEU A 284 6.04 15.42 -27.38
C LEU A 284 7.06 16.13 -28.29
N GLN A 285 8.34 15.84 -28.09
CA GLN A 285 9.46 16.27 -28.94
C GLN A 285 10.28 15.04 -29.33
N ASN A 286 10.92 15.12 -30.51
CA ASN A 286 11.89 14.09 -30.88
C ASN A 286 13.24 14.33 -30.20
N ASP A 287 14.21 13.43 -30.41
CA ASP A 287 15.56 13.51 -29.81
C ASP A 287 16.33 14.80 -30.18
N GLU A 288 15.91 15.51 -31.23
CA GLU A 288 16.49 16.77 -31.68
C GLU A 288 15.80 17.99 -31.06
N GLY A 289 14.80 17.79 -30.19
CA GLY A 289 14.01 18.84 -29.57
C GLY A 289 12.99 19.50 -30.51
N LEU A 290 12.76 18.89 -31.66
CA LEU A 290 11.75 19.32 -32.64
C LEU A 290 10.39 18.77 -32.28
N ALA A 291 9.32 19.51 -32.61
CA ALA A 291 7.96 19.02 -32.47
C ALA A 291 7.76 17.72 -33.26
N THR A 292 6.93 16.81 -32.74
CA THR A 292 6.54 15.60 -33.46
C THR A 292 5.72 15.94 -34.71
N GLU A 293 5.44 14.95 -35.56
CA GLU A 293 4.66 15.13 -36.78
C GLU A 293 3.18 15.53 -36.54
N ARG A 294 2.75 15.61 -35.27
CA ARG A 294 1.40 16.04 -34.90
C ARG A 294 1.35 17.56 -34.77
N ASP A 295 0.82 18.24 -35.75
CA ASP A 295 0.76 19.70 -35.84
C ASP A 295 0.14 20.36 -34.59
N TRP A 296 -0.86 19.73 -33.97
CA TRP A 296 -1.53 20.29 -32.81
C TRP A 296 -0.66 20.28 -31.53
N GLU A 297 0.29 19.36 -31.41
CA GLU A 297 1.23 19.33 -30.27
C GLU A 297 2.22 20.48 -30.35
N SER A 298 2.65 20.87 -31.55
CA SER A 298 3.60 21.93 -31.77
C SER A 298 3.05 23.34 -31.49
N ILE A 299 1.73 23.52 -31.51
CA ILE A 299 1.07 24.83 -31.28
C ILE A 299 0.73 25.05 -29.81
N LEU A 300 0.81 24.03 -28.94
CA LEU A 300 0.55 24.19 -27.51
C LEU A 300 1.72 24.91 -26.84
N PRO A 301 1.48 25.97 -26.06
CA PRO A 301 2.54 26.67 -25.37
C PRO A 301 3.20 25.76 -24.32
N LEU A 302 4.51 25.87 -24.19
CA LEU A 302 5.21 25.30 -23.06
C LEU A 302 4.71 25.95 -21.79
N ARG A 303 4.63 25.16 -20.70
CA ARG A 303 4.27 25.64 -19.37
C ARG A 303 5.02 24.89 -18.29
N GLU A 304 5.07 25.46 -17.12
CA GLU A 304 5.64 24.82 -15.94
C GLU A 304 4.67 23.78 -15.38
N TRP A 305 5.23 22.75 -14.80
CA TRP A 305 4.52 21.65 -14.13
C TRP A 305 4.95 21.61 -12.68
N LEU A 306 4.03 21.31 -11.78
CA LEU A 306 4.33 21.29 -10.35
C LEU A 306 5.40 20.24 -9.98
N TYR A 307 5.33 19.05 -10.59
CA TYR A 307 6.27 17.94 -10.38
C TYR A 307 6.89 17.48 -11.71
N GLN A 308 6.12 16.72 -12.49
CA GLN A 308 6.58 16.16 -13.76
C GLN A 308 5.59 16.49 -14.87
N ASN A 309 6.08 16.57 -16.10
CA ASN A 309 5.23 16.81 -17.25
C ASN A 309 4.43 15.55 -17.64
N PRO A 310 3.37 15.65 -18.46
CA PRO A 310 2.54 14.51 -18.84
C PRO A 310 3.29 13.36 -19.49
N GLU A 311 4.31 13.64 -20.33
CA GLU A 311 5.13 12.60 -20.95
C GLU A 311 5.89 11.78 -19.90
N GLN A 312 6.57 12.46 -18.97
CA GLN A 312 7.30 11.82 -17.89
C GLN A 312 6.38 11.00 -16.98
N ILE A 313 5.18 11.54 -16.67
CA ILE A 313 4.17 10.83 -15.89
C ILE A 313 3.74 9.56 -16.61
N LEU A 314 3.36 9.65 -17.89
CA LEU A 314 2.86 8.51 -18.67
C LEU A 314 3.91 7.38 -18.78
N ILE A 315 5.16 7.72 -19.06
CA ILE A 315 6.26 6.74 -19.16
C ILE A 315 6.50 6.08 -17.81
N LYS A 316 6.72 6.86 -16.75
CA LYS A 316 7.05 6.33 -15.43
C LYS A 316 5.88 5.57 -14.79
N ALA A 317 4.67 6.08 -14.89
CA ALA A 317 3.48 5.44 -14.36
C ALA A 317 3.18 4.10 -15.07
N SER A 318 3.26 4.08 -16.39
CA SER A 318 3.10 2.83 -17.16
C SER A 318 4.14 1.78 -16.76
N ASN A 319 5.40 2.19 -16.61
CA ASN A 319 6.48 1.31 -16.16
C ASN A 319 6.23 0.79 -14.73
N GLY A 320 5.83 1.66 -13.80
CA GLY A 320 5.54 1.29 -12.41
C GLY A 320 4.39 0.30 -12.28
N ALA A 321 3.27 0.57 -12.95
CA ALA A 321 2.12 -0.32 -12.95
C ALA A 321 2.44 -1.70 -13.56
N SER A 322 3.17 -1.71 -14.67
CA SER A 322 3.61 -2.97 -15.32
C SER A 322 4.61 -3.74 -14.48
N ASP A 323 5.55 -3.05 -13.84
CA ASP A 323 6.55 -3.66 -12.96
C ASP A 323 5.88 -4.40 -11.81
N PHE A 324 4.95 -3.75 -11.12
CA PHE A 324 4.22 -4.38 -10.02
C PHE A 324 3.40 -5.58 -10.49
N GLY A 325 2.57 -5.38 -11.52
CA GLY A 325 1.71 -6.43 -12.05
C GLY A 325 2.48 -7.66 -12.51
N ASN A 326 3.57 -7.46 -13.25
CA ASN A 326 4.41 -8.55 -13.75
C ASN A 326 5.14 -9.30 -12.62
N LYS A 327 5.69 -8.59 -11.64
CA LYS A 327 6.37 -9.20 -10.48
C LYS A 327 5.40 -9.96 -9.58
N PHE A 328 4.19 -9.45 -9.38
CA PHE A 328 3.13 -10.15 -8.65
C PHE A 328 2.59 -11.36 -9.42
N GLY A 329 2.56 -11.31 -10.75
CA GLY A 329 2.00 -12.33 -11.63
C GLY A 329 0.54 -12.05 -12.03
N GLN A 330 0.15 -10.79 -12.06
CA GLN A 330 -1.05 -10.27 -12.69
C GLN A 330 -0.66 -9.28 -13.77
N PRO A 331 -0.50 -9.72 -15.03
CA PRO A 331 -0.08 -8.84 -16.10
C PRO A 331 -1.14 -7.75 -16.37
N LEU A 332 -0.67 -6.55 -16.73
CA LEU A 332 -1.53 -5.54 -17.33
C LEU A 332 -1.81 -5.93 -18.78
N ILE A 333 -3.06 -6.23 -19.08
CA ILE A 333 -3.46 -6.74 -20.42
C ILE A 333 -3.97 -5.67 -21.34
N CYS A 334 -4.41 -4.53 -20.81
CA CYS A 334 -4.82 -3.36 -21.59
C CYS A 334 -4.73 -2.10 -20.75
N GLY A 335 -4.80 -0.97 -21.44
CA GLY A 335 -4.86 0.35 -20.83
C GLY A 335 -5.35 1.39 -21.83
N SER A 336 -5.51 2.60 -21.35
CA SER A 336 -5.93 3.73 -22.18
C SER A 336 -5.21 4.99 -21.73
N VAL A 337 -4.92 5.87 -22.70
CA VAL A 337 -4.46 7.22 -22.46
C VAL A 337 -5.49 8.18 -23.00
N LEU A 338 -6.00 9.05 -22.16
CA LEU A 338 -6.94 10.12 -22.52
C LEU A 338 -6.28 11.46 -22.18
N THR A 339 -6.31 12.39 -23.10
CA THR A 339 -5.73 13.72 -22.88
C THR A 339 -6.77 14.80 -23.08
N PHE A 340 -6.72 15.82 -22.23
CA PHE A 340 -7.62 16.95 -22.31
C PHE A 340 -6.95 18.23 -21.79
N GLU A 341 -7.05 19.27 -22.58
CA GLU A 341 -6.69 20.64 -22.23
C GLU A 341 -7.60 21.59 -23.00
N HIS A 342 -8.26 22.52 -22.31
CA HIS A 342 -9.19 23.46 -22.91
C HIS A 342 -9.10 24.82 -22.23
N GLN A 343 -9.26 25.87 -23.00
CA GLN A 343 -9.33 27.23 -22.47
C GLN A 343 -10.64 27.88 -22.91
N GLU A 344 -11.40 28.38 -21.94
CA GLU A 344 -12.67 29.05 -22.18
C GLU A 344 -12.84 30.22 -21.21
N ASN A 345 -13.26 31.39 -21.70
CA ASN A 345 -13.52 32.59 -20.87
C ASN A 345 -12.35 33.00 -19.94
N GLY A 346 -11.11 32.73 -20.35
CA GLY A 346 -9.91 33.01 -19.55
C GLY A 346 -9.56 31.95 -18.51
N GLU A 347 -10.40 30.94 -18.35
CA GLU A 347 -10.20 29.78 -17.49
C GLU A 347 -9.55 28.63 -18.26
N LYS A 348 -8.67 27.87 -17.60
CA LYS A 348 -8.04 26.66 -18.13
C LYS A 348 -8.60 25.43 -17.47
N TYR A 349 -8.92 24.43 -18.29
CA TYR A 349 -9.41 23.13 -17.86
C TYR A 349 -8.46 22.05 -18.39
N ALA A 350 -7.85 21.28 -17.50
CA ALA A 350 -6.93 20.20 -17.87
C ALA A 350 -6.82 19.16 -16.77
N TYR A 351 -6.31 17.98 -17.11
CA TYR A 351 -5.90 16.98 -16.13
C TYR A 351 -4.45 17.22 -15.67
N ASP A 352 -4.19 18.31 -14.96
CA ASP A 352 -2.87 18.63 -14.41
C ASP A 352 -2.49 17.68 -13.28
N LYS A 353 -3.43 17.35 -12.41
CA LYS A 353 -3.35 16.18 -11.53
C LYS A 353 -3.78 14.98 -12.35
N VAL A 354 -2.86 14.07 -12.65
CA VAL A 354 -3.17 12.88 -13.43
C VAL A 354 -4.31 12.10 -12.78
N ILE A 355 -5.23 11.59 -13.57
CA ILE A 355 -6.16 10.56 -13.12
C ILE A 355 -5.59 9.23 -13.57
N MET A 356 -5.25 8.38 -12.60
CA MET A 356 -4.91 6.99 -12.84
C MET A 356 -6.06 6.11 -12.38
N LEU A 357 -6.55 5.26 -13.26
CA LEU A 357 -7.49 4.19 -12.95
C LEU A 357 -6.76 2.86 -13.07
N ALA A 358 -6.40 2.29 -11.93
CA ALA A 358 -5.96 0.90 -11.86
C ALA A 358 -7.19 0.01 -11.73
N GLY A 359 -7.25 -1.06 -12.45
CA GLY A 359 -8.40 -1.95 -12.42
C GLY A 359 -8.03 -3.37 -12.81
N GLY A 360 -8.99 -4.27 -12.70
CA GLY A 360 -8.75 -5.63 -13.11
C GLY A 360 -9.94 -6.54 -12.93
N VAL A 361 -9.75 -7.76 -13.42
CA VAL A 361 -10.69 -8.85 -13.35
C VAL A 361 -10.07 -10.03 -12.62
N GLY A 362 -10.87 -10.72 -11.85
CA GLY A 362 -10.53 -11.95 -11.16
C GLY A 362 -11.72 -12.87 -11.03
N PHE A 363 -11.56 -13.94 -10.29
CA PHE A 363 -12.65 -14.84 -9.95
C PHE A 363 -12.56 -15.28 -8.49
N GLY A 364 -13.65 -15.81 -7.98
CA GLY A 364 -13.72 -16.42 -6.65
C GLY A 364 -14.69 -17.61 -6.65
N LYS A 365 -14.79 -18.28 -5.51
CA LYS A 365 -15.84 -19.25 -5.27
C LYS A 365 -17.11 -18.53 -4.80
N LYS A 366 -18.25 -18.92 -5.32
CA LYS A 366 -19.54 -18.33 -4.92
C LYS A 366 -19.78 -18.46 -3.41
N ARG A 367 -19.36 -19.56 -2.79
CA ARG A 367 -19.46 -19.78 -1.33
C ARG A 367 -18.64 -18.77 -0.51
N ASP A 368 -17.58 -18.20 -1.10
CA ASP A 368 -16.60 -17.32 -0.45
C ASP A 368 -16.79 -15.83 -0.81
N CYS A 369 -17.80 -15.49 -1.63
CA CYS A 369 -18.01 -14.13 -2.12
C CYS A 369 -18.62 -13.14 -1.10
N LEU A 370 -18.95 -13.60 0.09
CA LEU A 370 -19.44 -12.77 1.20
C LEU A 370 -18.63 -13.05 2.45
N LYS A 371 -18.40 -12.03 3.25
CA LYS A 371 -17.77 -12.16 4.57
C LYS A 371 -18.68 -12.93 5.52
N LYS A 372 -18.08 -13.69 6.44
CA LYS A 372 -18.81 -14.41 7.49
C LYS A 372 -18.96 -13.52 8.73
N ALA A 373 -19.94 -13.83 9.58
CA ALA A 373 -20.15 -13.12 10.84
C ALA A 373 -18.99 -13.39 11.83
N PRO A 374 -18.33 -12.36 12.37
CA PRO A 374 -17.32 -12.51 13.40
C PRO A 374 -17.88 -13.11 14.69
N LYS A 375 -17.04 -13.77 15.47
CA LYS A 375 -17.39 -14.32 16.80
C LYS A 375 -16.36 -13.90 17.83
N THR A 376 -16.80 -13.72 19.08
CA THR A 376 -15.87 -13.47 20.21
C THR A 376 -14.76 -14.52 20.23
N GLY A 377 -13.53 -14.09 20.35
CA GLY A 377 -12.36 -14.94 20.37
C GLY A 377 -11.74 -15.21 18.99
N ASN A 378 -12.40 -14.85 17.86
CA ASN A 378 -11.72 -14.85 16.58
C ASN A 378 -10.44 -14.00 16.67
N LYS A 379 -9.34 -14.55 16.16
CA LYS A 379 -8.05 -13.85 16.18
C LYS A 379 -7.98 -12.82 15.08
N ILE A 380 -7.47 -11.64 15.41
CA ILE A 380 -7.12 -10.59 14.47
C ILE A 380 -5.68 -10.84 14.05
N VAL A 381 -5.48 -11.08 12.77
CA VAL A 381 -4.19 -11.49 12.20
C VAL A 381 -3.78 -10.50 11.11
N VAL A 382 -2.52 -10.09 11.13
CA VAL A 382 -1.87 -9.32 10.06
C VAL A 382 -0.92 -10.23 9.31
N VAL A 383 -0.98 -10.21 7.98
CA VAL A 383 -0.10 -10.98 7.08
C VAL A 383 0.59 -10.00 6.13
N GLY A 384 1.90 -10.11 5.99
CA GLY A 384 2.68 -9.29 5.06
C GLY A 384 3.84 -8.54 5.71
N GLY A 385 4.31 -7.50 5.04
CA GLY A 385 5.54 -6.81 5.37
C GLY A 385 5.48 -5.91 6.60
N ASP A 386 6.65 -5.58 7.10
CA ASP A 386 6.85 -4.72 8.27
C ASP A 386 6.64 -3.24 7.93
N ASN A 387 6.42 -2.42 8.95
CA ASN A 387 6.31 -0.96 8.85
C ASN A 387 7.67 -0.29 8.68
N TYR A 388 7.71 0.68 7.77
CA TYR A 388 8.84 1.60 7.60
C TYR A 388 8.35 3.04 7.56
N ARG A 389 9.26 4.03 7.72
CA ARG A 389 8.92 5.46 7.68
C ARG A 389 8.71 5.94 6.24
N ILE A 390 7.67 5.40 5.60
CA ILE A 390 7.23 5.75 4.25
C ILE A 390 5.75 5.39 4.11
N GLY A 391 5.00 6.12 3.28
CA GLY A 391 3.56 5.93 3.17
C GLY A 391 2.83 6.40 4.44
N LEU A 392 3.10 7.64 4.86
CA LEU A 392 2.49 8.25 6.04
C LEU A 392 1.66 9.46 5.63
N GLY A 393 0.42 9.52 6.08
CA GLY A 393 -0.44 10.68 5.88
C GLY A 393 -1.08 10.79 4.50
N GLY A 394 -1.06 9.73 3.69
CA GLY A 394 -1.60 9.73 2.32
C GLY A 394 -3.08 10.10 2.24
N GLY A 395 -3.89 9.65 3.19
CA GLY A 395 -5.31 9.98 3.27
C GLY A 395 -5.56 11.49 3.40
N SER A 396 -4.87 12.17 4.32
CA SER A 396 -4.98 13.61 4.53
C SER A 396 -4.43 14.41 3.36
N VAL A 397 -3.20 14.10 2.92
CA VAL A 397 -2.51 14.85 1.86
C VAL A 397 -3.25 14.77 0.52
N SER A 398 -3.82 13.61 0.18
CA SER A 398 -4.61 13.43 -1.05
C SER A 398 -5.98 14.12 -1.03
N SER A 399 -6.44 14.56 0.14
CA SER A 399 -7.74 15.24 0.32
C SER A 399 -7.72 16.72 -0.10
N VAL A 400 -6.53 17.30 -0.25
CA VAL A 400 -6.34 18.70 -0.63
C VAL A 400 -5.69 18.84 -2.01
N ASP A 401 -5.51 20.06 -2.46
CA ASP A 401 -4.82 20.36 -3.72
C ASP A 401 -3.35 19.92 -3.63
N THR A 402 -2.88 19.24 -4.66
CA THR A 402 -1.48 18.81 -4.78
C THR A 402 -0.56 20.04 -4.80
N GLY A 403 0.51 20.03 -4.00
CA GLY A 403 1.41 21.17 -3.79
C GLY A 403 0.98 22.08 -2.63
N ARG A 404 -0.06 21.74 -1.89
CA ARG A 404 -0.49 22.48 -0.67
C ARG A 404 0.54 22.39 0.44
N TYR A 405 1.13 21.21 0.63
CA TYR A 405 2.14 20.97 1.67
C TYR A 405 3.56 20.96 1.10
N SER A 406 4.54 20.89 1.97
CA SER A 406 5.94 20.80 1.55
C SER A 406 6.20 19.49 0.79
N ASN A 407 7.17 19.52 -0.14
CA ASN A 407 7.58 18.32 -0.89
C ASN A 407 7.94 17.14 0.03
N GLY A 408 8.50 17.41 1.21
CA GLY A 408 8.84 16.36 2.17
C GLY A 408 7.60 15.61 2.69
N ILE A 409 6.52 16.33 3.00
CA ILE A 409 5.25 15.72 3.44
C ILE A 409 4.60 14.96 2.28
N GLU A 410 4.51 15.57 1.10
CA GLU A 410 3.87 14.95 -0.06
C GLU A 410 4.62 13.71 -0.57
N LEU A 411 5.94 13.73 -0.60
CA LEU A 411 6.76 12.56 -0.98
C LEU A 411 6.71 11.44 0.07
N ASN A 412 6.66 11.78 1.36
CA ASN A 412 6.55 10.79 2.44
C ASN A 412 5.19 10.06 2.44
N ALA A 413 4.15 10.72 1.93
CA ALA A 413 2.82 10.13 1.78
C ALA A 413 2.77 9.04 0.69
N ILE A 414 3.75 8.99 -0.22
CA ILE A 414 3.77 8.03 -1.31
C ILE A 414 4.57 6.80 -0.90
N GLN A 415 3.96 5.66 -1.03
CA GLN A 415 4.57 4.38 -0.69
C GLN A 415 5.56 3.92 -1.75
N ARG A 416 6.38 2.92 -1.37
CA ARG A 416 7.26 2.20 -2.29
C ARG A 416 6.84 0.73 -2.34
N ALA A 417 6.63 0.26 -3.55
CA ALA A 417 6.04 -1.04 -3.80
C ALA A 417 6.98 -2.21 -3.45
N ASN A 418 6.41 -3.27 -2.87
CA ASN A 418 7.06 -4.56 -2.70
C ASN A 418 6.15 -5.69 -3.22
N PRO A 419 6.06 -5.90 -4.55
CA PRO A 419 5.17 -6.89 -5.14
C PRO A 419 5.46 -8.33 -4.72
N GLU A 420 6.71 -8.64 -4.36
CA GLU A 420 7.07 -9.96 -3.85
C GLU A 420 6.42 -10.26 -2.50
N MET A 421 6.47 -9.33 -1.54
CA MET A 421 5.81 -9.50 -0.26
C MET A 421 4.29 -9.64 -0.43
N GLN A 422 3.69 -8.86 -1.32
CA GLN A 422 2.27 -9.01 -1.65
C GLN A 422 1.97 -10.38 -2.25
N LYS A 423 2.87 -10.92 -3.09
CA LYS A 423 2.73 -12.26 -3.65
C LYS A 423 2.80 -13.34 -2.58
N ARG A 424 3.68 -13.22 -1.60
CA ARG A 424 3.77 -14.14 -0.46
C ARG A 424 2.47 -14.15 0.36
N ALA A 425 1.95 -12.96 0.70
CA ALA A 425 0.65 -12.83 1.38
C ALA A 425 -0.50 -13.41 0.54
N TYR A 426 -0.49 -13.15 -0.78
CA TYR A 426 -1.47 -13.73 -1.69
C TYR A 426 -1.43 -15.25 -1.73
N ASN A 427 -0.24 -15.86 -1.77
CA ASN A 427 -0.10 -17.30 -1.82
C ASN A 427 -0.72 -17.96 -0.58
N LEU A 428 -0.60 -17.33 0.60
CA LEU A 428 -1.33 -17.77 1.80
C LEU A 428 -2.85 -17.72 1.56
N VAL A 429 -3.39 -16.56 1.17
CA VAL A 429 -4.83 -16.39 0.93
C VAL A 429 -5.32 -17.38 -0.12
N ARG A 430 -4.59 -17.55 -1.21
CA ARG A 430 -4.89 -18.51 -2.27
C ARG A 430 -4.99 -19.94 -1.74
N ALA A 431 -4.04 -20.39 -0.93
CA ALA A 431 -4.06 -21.72 -0.36
C ALA A 431 -5.32 -21.97 0.49
N LEU A 432 -5.73 -20.96 1.29
CA LEU A 432 -6.95 -21.04 2.12
C LEU A 432 -8.23 -21.10 1.28
N VAL A 433 -8.30 -20.32 0.20
CA VAL A 433 -9.46 -20.29 -0.71
C VAL A 433 -9.54 -21.56 -1.57
N GLU A 434 -8.41 -22.15 -1.97
CA GLU A 434 -8.35 -23.40 -2.74
C GLU A 434 -8.83 -24.61 -1.93
N ASP A 435 -8.71 -24.58 -0.61
CA ASP A 435 -9.10 -25.67 0.26
C ASP A 435 -10.61 -25.97 0.22
N LYS A 436 -10.97 -27.15 0.77
CA LYS A 436 -12.37 -27.60 0.90
C LYS A 436 -13.18 -26.69 1.79
N GLU A 437 -12.57 -26.23 2.89
CA GLU A 437 -13.13 -25.30 3.85
C GLU A 437 -12.20 -24.09 3.96
N ASN A 438 -12.73 -22.90 3.70
CA ASN A 438 -11.99 -21.67 3.90
C ASN A 438 -12.12 -21.22 5.37
N PRO A 439 -11.03 -21.19 6.15
CA PRO A 439 -11.07 -20.82 7.56
C PRO A 439 -11.20 -19.31 7.80
N VAL A 440 -11.06 -18.50 6.75
CA VAL A 440 -11.17 -17.04 6.84
C VAL A 440 -12.61 -16.65 7.18
N VAL A 441 -12.78 -15.83 8.21
CA VAL A 441 -14.07 -15.23 8.62
C VAL A 441 -14.30 -13.91 7.90
N SER A 442 -13.30 -13.05 7.90
CA SER A 442 -13.27 -11.79 7.18
C SER A 442 -11.84 -11.46 6.77
N ILE A 443 -11.67 -10.69 5.72
CA ILE A 443 -10.37 -10.23 5.22
C ILE A 443 -10.51 -8.81 4.69
N HIS A 444 -9.53 -7.96 4.98
CA HIS A 444 -9.40 -6.61 4.46
C HIS A 444 -7.96 -6.33 4.05
N ASP A 445 -7.78 -5.48 3.06
CA ASP A 445 -6.48 -4.96 2.68
C ASP A 445 -6.04 -3.82 3.62
N HIS A 446 -4.74 -3.60 3.71
CA HIS A 446 -4.19 -2.37 4.26
C HIS A 446 -4.09 -1.34 3.14
N SER A 447 -4.75 -0.21 3.32
CA SER A 447 -4.73 0.92 2.38
C SER A 447 -4.53 2.23 3.14
N SER A 448 -5.25 3.28 2.82
CA SER A 448 -5.22 4.56 3.55
C SER A 448 -5.42 4.34 5.06
N ALA A 449 -4.64 5.03 5.88
CA ALA A 449 -4.57 4.88 7.35
C ALA A 449 -4.08 3.50 7.87
N GLY A 450 -3.55 2.65 7.01
CA GLY A 450 -2.79 1.44 7.37
C GLY A 450 -3.51 0.48 8.30
N HIS A 451 -2.85 0.12 9.42
CA HIS A 451 -3.44 -0.78 10.42
C HIS A 451 -4.75 -0.27 11.00
N LEU A 452 -4.83 1.05 11.23
CA LEU A 452 -5.99 1.64 11.88
C LEU A 452 -7.25 1.42 11.06
N ASN A 453 -7.22 1.65 9.74
CA ASN A 453 -8.37 1.43 8.88
C ASN A 453 -8.69 -0.06 8.72
N CYS A 454 -7.71 -0.85 8.27
CA CYS A 454 -7.91 -2.27 8.02
C CYS A 454 -8.45 -3.04 9.24
N LEU A 455 -7.83 -2.83 10.42
CA LEU A 455 -8.21 -3.58 11.61
C LEU A 455 -9.52 -3.10 12.24
N SER A 456 -9.87 -1.80 12.09
CA SER A 456 -11.18 -1.31 12.51
C SER A 456 -12.32 -1.84 11.64
N GLU A 457 -12.13 -1.91 10.31
CA GLU A 457 -13.10 -2.50 9.39
C GLU A 457 -13.34 -3.99 9.68
N LEU A 458 -12.29 -4.75 10.03
CA LEU A 458 -12.44 -6.16 10.42
C LEU A 458 -13.35 -6.37 11.62
N VAL A 459 -13.40 -5.43 12.55
CA VAL A 459 -14.14 -5.53 13.82
C VAL A 459 -15.30 -4.55 13.92
N GLU A 460 -15.68 -3.88 12.85
CA GLU A 460 -16.70 -2.84 12.80
C GLU A 460 -18.03 -3.30 13.41
N GLU A 461 -18.48 -4.52 13.09
CA GLU A 461 -19.75 -5.06 13.54
C GLU A 461 -19.72 -5.64 14.96
N CYS A 462 -18.53 -5.89 15.54
CA CYS A 462 -18.41 -6.66 16.76
C CYS A 462 -17.53 -6.02 17.85
N GLY A 463 -16.60 -5.12 17.46
CA GLY A 463 -15.54 -4.64 18.34
C GLY A 463 -14.40 -5.63 18.53
N GLY A 464 -13.26 -5.15 18.99
CA GLY A 464 -12.05 -5.95 19.18
C GLY A 464 -11.01 -5.26 20.02
N GLU A 465 -10.02 -6.04 20.46
CA GLU A 465 -8.83 -5.55 21.16
C GLU A 465 -7.61 -5.79 20.25
N ILE A 466 -6.85 -4.73 19.98
CA ILE A 466 -5.65 -4.74 19.17
C ILE A 466 -4.46 -4.36 20.06
N GLN A 467 -3.44 -5.20 20.09
CA GLN A 467 -2.22 -5.03 20.89
C GLN A 467 -1.15 -4.38 20.02
N MET A 468 -0.89 -3.09 20.25
CA MET A 468 0.03 -2.30 19.44
C MET A 468 1.45 -2.88 19.41
N GLU A 469 1.91 -3.43 20.53
CA GLU A 469 3.23 -4.05 20.65
C GLU A 469 3.42 -5.32 19.82
N LYS A 470 2.33 -5.84 19.26
CA LYS A 470 2.34 -7.01 18.36
C LYS A 470 2.23 -6.64 16.89
N LEU A 471 2.05 -5.37 16.58
CA LEU A 471 2.05 -4.92 15.19
C LEU A 471 3.45 -5.07 14.58
N PRO A 472 3.57 -5.44 13.31
CA PRO A 472 4.87 -5.61 12.65
C PRO A 472 5.62 -4.27 12.55
N ILE A 473 6.87 -4.23 12.98
CA ILE A 473 7.73 -3.04 13.00
C ILE A 473 9.05 -3.39 12.34
N GLY A 474 9.33 -2.82 11.17
CA GLY A 474 10.62 -2.92 10.49
C GLY A 474 11.59 -1.80 10.90
N ASP A 475 11.09 -0.57 10.95
CA ASP A 475 11.85 0.58 11.46
C ASP A 475 11.55 0.79 12.94
N GLN A 476 12.51 0.44 13.79
CA GLN A 476 12.41 0.53 15.27
C GLN A 476 12.35 1.98 15.79
N THR A 477 12.49 2.97 14.93
CA THR A 477 12.42 4.40 15.28
C THR A 477 11.03 5.00 15.08
N LEU A 478 10.06 4.23 14.61
CA LEU A 478 8.68 4.68 14.40
C LEU A 478 7.96 4.99 15.71
N SER A 479 7.32 6.15 15.77
CA SER A 479 6.42 6.51 16.86
C SER A 479 5.09 5.75 16.80
N ALA A 480 4.30 5.79 17.86
CA ALA A 480 3.00 5.13 17.91
C ALA A 480 2.07 5.56 16.75
N LYS A 481 1.98 6.87 16.46
CA LYS A 481 1.16 7.41 15.34
C LYS A 481 1.62 6.85 13.99
N GLU A 482 2.94 6.74 13.79
CA GLU A 482 3.49 6.21 12.55
C GLU A 482 3.24 4.70 12.40
N ILE A 483 3.26 3.94 13.49
CA ILE A 483 2.99 2.50 13.47
C ILE A 483 1.54 2.22 13.10
N ILE A 484 0.58 2.86 13.76
CA ILE A 484 -0.85 2.55 13.55
C ILE A 484 -1.39 3.02 12.21
N ALA A 485 -0.87 4.12 11.69
CA ALA A 485 -1.36 4.75 10.46
C ALA A 485 -0.45 4.55 9.24
N ASN A 486 0.54 3.67 9.34
CA ASN A 486 1.44 3.36 8.22
C ASN A 486 0.72 2.65 7.09
N GLU A 487 0.76 3.25 5.91
CA GLU A 487 0.07 2.78 4.71
C GLU A 487 0.90 1.77 3.89
N SER A 488 1.76 0.97 4.50
CA SER A 488 2.45 -0.12 3.78
C SER A 488 1.44 -1.06 3.16
N GLN A 489 1.46 -1.19 1.85
CA GLN A 489 0.40 -1.85 1.08
C GLN A 489 0.57 -3.37 0.95
N GLU A 490 1.68 -3.92 1.36
CA GLU A 490 1.97 -5.35 1.24
C GLU A 490 1.44 -6.15 2.44
N ARG A 491 0.31 -5.72 3.00
CA ARG A 491 -0.32 -6.36 4.17
C ARG A 491 -1.80 -6.60 3.97
N MET A 492 -2.27 -7.65 4.63
CA MET A 492 -3.69 -8.03 4.72
C MET A 492 -4.05 -8.25 6.18
N GLY A 493 -5.25 -7.83 6.57
CA GLY A 493 -5.82 -8.17 7.86
C GLY A 493 -6.85 -9.29 7.71
N LEU A 494 -6.84 -10.27 8.60
CA LEU A 494 -7.75 -11.41 8.58
C LEU A 494 -8.37 -11.64 9.96
N LEU A 495 -9.61 -12.09 9.96
CA LEU A 495 -10.21 -12.75 11.12
C LEU A 495 -10.18 -14.26 10.90
N ILE A 496 -9.57 -14.98 11.87
CA ILE A 496 -9.42 -16.43 11.83
C ILE A 496 -9.97 -17.02 13.12
N ASP A 497 -10.73 -18.11 13.02
CA ASP A 497 -11.11 -18.89 14.20
C ASP A 497 -9.85 -19.50 14.84
N GLU A 498 -9.73 -19.41 16.17
CA GLU A 498 -8.54 -19.84 16.91
C GLU A 498 -8.15 -21.30 16.61
N GLN A 499 -9.11 -22.18 16.43
CA GLN A 499 -8.87 -23.59 16.08
C GLN A 499 -8.13 -23.80 14.74
N HIS A 500 -8.15 -22.81 13.85
CA HIS A 500 -7.50 -22.86 12.53
C HIS A 500 -6.17 -22.11 12.50
N LEU A 501 -5.77 -21.46 13.58
CA LEU A 501 -4.59 -20.60 13.59
C LEU A 501 -3.30 -21.35 13.22
N ASP A 502 -3.07 -22.53 13.84
CA ASP A 502 -1.89 -23.36 13.55
C ASP A 502 -1.84 -23.81 12.09
N TYR A 503 -3.00 -24.07 11.48
CA TYR A 503 -3.10 -24.42 10.08
C TYR A 503 -2.70 -23.25 9.18
N VAL A 504 -3.22 -22.07 9.46
CA VAL A 504 -2.88 -20.83 8.72
C VAL A 504 -1.41 -20.48 8.89
N GLN A 505 -0.86 -20.62 10.11
CA GLN A 505 0.54 -20.38 10.41
C GLN A 505 1.47 -21.28 9.57
N LYS A 506 1.18 -22.57 9.46
CA LYS A 506 1.98 -23.52 8.65
C LYS A 506 2.02 -23.13 7.17
N ILE A 507 0.91 -22.63 6.63
CA ILE A 507 0.86 -22.17 5.24
C ILE A 507 1.68 -20.87 5.11
N ALA A 508 1.53 -19.94 6.06
CA ALA A 508 2.29 -18.69 6.09
C ALA A 508 3.79 -18.95 6.11
N GLU A 509 4.26 -19.87 6.93
CA GLU A 509 5.68 -20.29 7.01
C GLU A 509 6.16 -20.87 5.68
N ARG A 510 5.38 -21.76 5.06
CA ARG A 510 5.71 -22.33 3.76
C ARG A 510 5.86 -21.27 2.67
N GLU A 511 4.95 -20.28 2.66
CA GLU A 511 4.97 -19.19 1.68
C GLU A 511 5.93 -18.04 2.08
N ARG A 512 6.55 -18.15 3.26
CA ARG A 512 7.40 -17.08 3.83
C ARG A 512 6.66 -15.75 3.91
N ALA A 513 5.37 -15.82 4.19
CA ALA A 513 4.50 -14.68 4.45
C ALA A 513 4.52 -14.43 5.97
N PRO A 514 5.12 -13.33 6.46
CA PRO A 514 5.10 -13.02 7.88
C PRO A 514 3.66 -12.93 8.39
N LEU A 515 3.38 -13.56 9.54
CA LEU A 515 2.06 -13.61 10.13
C LEU A 515 2.13 -13.21 11.61
N TYR A 516 1.28 -12.26 11.99
CA TYR A 516 1.25 -11.69 13.34
C TYR A 516 -0.16 -11.77 13.91
N VAL A 517 -0.32 -12.39 15.09
CA VAL A 517 -1.58 -12.39 15.83
C VAL A 517 -1.60 -11.14 16.71
N VAL A 518 -2.33 -10.13 16.28
CA VAL A 518 -2.29 -8.78 16.87
C VAL A 518 -3.45 -8.45 17.80
N GLY A 519 -4.44 -9.34 17.92
CA GLY A 519 -5.59 -9.11 18.77
C GLY A 519 -6.67 -10.17 18.65
N ALA A 520 -7.85 -9.84 19.18
CA ALA A 520 -9.03 -10.72 19.13
C ALA A 520 -10.34 -9.92 19.14
N VAL A 521 -11.37 -10.51 18.55
CA VAL A 521 -12.76 -10.01 18.62
C VAL A 521 -13.30 -10.12 20.06
N SER A 522 -13.86 -9.05 20.60
CA SER A 522 -14.27 -8.98 22.01
C SER A 522 -15.76 -8.63 22.27
N TYR A 523 -16.51 -8.20 21.25
CA TYR A 523 -17.85 -7.58 21.38
C TYR A 523 -17.92 -6.41 22.38
N THR A 524 -16.78 -5.84 22.73
CA THR A 524 -16.71 -4.55 23.41
C THR A 524 -16.60 -3.46 22.35
N HIS A 525 -17.17 -2.28 22.62
CA HIS A 525 -16.96 -1.16 21.71
C HIS A 525 -15.47 -0.93 21.51
N LEU A 526 -15.09 -0.60 20.26
CA LEU A 526 -13.71 -0.25 19.94
C LEU A 526 -13.27 0.91 20.82
N THR A 527 -12.50 0.61 21.85
CA THR A 527 -11.77 1.62 22.61
C THR A 527 -10.35 1.61 22.07
N LEU A 528 -9.93 2.71 21.46
CA LEU A 528 -8.50 2.90 21.19
C LEU A 528 -7.76 2.78 22.52
N PRO A 529 -6.62 2.09 22.59
CA PRO A 529 -5.85 2.00 23.80
C PRO A 529 -5.51 3.42 24.28
N THR A 530 -5.91 3.70 25.50
CA THR A 530 -5.60 4.96 26.20
C THR A 530 -4.14 4.98 26.62
#